data_2144fc74e463a1f8313d4b2c7cbf6b90
#
_entry.id   2144fc74e463a1f8313d4b2c7cbf6b90
#
_cell.length_a   1.000
_cell.length_b   1.000
_cell.length_c   1.000
_cell.angle_alpha   90.00
_cell.angle_beta   90.00
_cell.angle_gamma   90.00
#
_symmetry.space_group_name_H-M   'P 1'
#
loop_
_entity.id
_entity.type
_entity.pdbx_description
1 polymer ?
#
loop_
_entity_poly.entity_id
_entity_poly.type
_entity_poly.pdbx_seq_one_letter_code
_entity_poly.pdbx_strand_id
1 'polypeptide(L)'
;MNNIKNIIFDLGGVFININYKKTEEAFVQLGVANFTDLYNQHYASSLFEDLETGKILPADFYTEFRKIANTSITNQQIEEAWNAMLLDIFPESLDWLQNIKSRYNIYLFSNTNQIHYDCFIKIFSASVNNKNFNNYFIKAYYSHILGLRKPYKESYQKILEEQQLVASETLFIDDTLKNIEGAKEAGLQTLHLIAPKTVLDLEL
;
A
#
# COMPACT_ATOMS: atom_id res chain seq x y z
N MET A 1 -3.85 13.30 -20.70
CA MET A 1 -3.79 11.83 -20.63
C MET A 1 -4.65 11.30 -21.79
N ASN A 2 -4.02 10.75 -22.80
CA ASN A 2 -4.75 10.32 -23.99
C ASN A 2 -5.01 8.81 -23.93
N ASN A 3 -6.25 8.41 -24.19
CA ASN A 3 -6.66 7.02 -24.38
C ASN A 3 -6.47 6.08 -23.16
N ILE A 4 -6.73 6.56 -21.94
CA ILE A 4 -6.71 5.73 -20.73
C ILE A 4 -7.98 4.85 -20.72
N LYS A 5 -7.79 3.55 -20.54
CA LYS A 5 -8.84 2.54 -20.37
C LYS A 5 -8.81 1.92 -18.97
N ASN A 6 -7.61 1.84 -18.40
CA ASN A 6 -7.36 1.15 -17.14
C ASN A 6 -6.68 2.09 -16.13
N ILE A 7 -7.04 1.97 -14.86
CA ILE A 7 -6.41 2.73 -13.78
C ILE A 7 -6.00 1.76 -12.68
N ILE A 8 -4.74 1.83 -12.28
CA ILE A 8 -4.21 1.10 -11.12
C ILE A 8 -3.95 2.14 -10.03
N PHE A 9 -4.60 2.01 -8.89
CA PHE A 9 -4.43 2.90 -7.74
C PHE A 9 -3.52 2.28 -6.69
N ASP A 10 -2.72 3.12 -6.02
CA ASP A 10 -2.22 2.77 -4.69
C ASP A 10 -3.33 2.86 -3.64
N LEU A 11 -3.05 2.36 -2.43
CA LEU A 11 -3.94 2.39 -1.28
C LEU A 11 -3.57 3.49 -0.30
N GLY A 12 -2.31 3.47 0.20
CA GLY A 12 -1.81 4.41 1.20
C GLY A 12 -1.68 5.83 0.64
N GLY A 13 -2.09 6.86 1.39
CA GLY A 13 -2.09 8.23 0.89
C GLY A 13 -3.10 8.52 -0.23
N VAL A 14 -3.80 7.49 -0.74
CA VAL A 14 -4.81 7.60 -1.82
C VAL A 14 -6.22 7.36 -1.29
N PHE A 15 -6.45 6.26 -0.57
CA PHE A 15 -7.76 5.89 0.01
C PHE A 15 -7.73 5.74 1.52
N ILE A 16 -6.55 5.61 2.13
CA ILE A 16 -6.34 5.56 3.57
C ILE A 16 -5.23 6.53 3.97
N ASN A 17 -5.44 7.27 5.04
CA ASN A 17 -4.41 8.10 5.66
C ASN A 17 -3.28 7.25 6.24
N ILE A 18 -2.04 7.58 5.92
CA ILE A 18 -0.84 6.94 6.46
C ILE A 18 0.01 7.99 7.19
N ASN A 19 0.46 7.65 8.39
CA ASN A 19 1.38 8.47 9.16
C ASN A 19 2.53 7.62 9.72
N TYR A 20 3.62 7.51 8.98
CA TYR A 20 4.81 6.75 9.36
C TYR A 20 5.41 7.17 10.71
N LYS A 21 5.27 8.45 11.07
CA LYS A 21 5.77 8.98 12.34
C LYS A 21 5.09 8.36 13.56
N LYS A 22 3.81 8.00 13.45
CA LYS A 22 3.10 7.34 14.56
C LYS A 22 3.68 5.95 14.87
N THR A 23 4.05 5.19 13.85
CA THR A 23 4.74 3.90 14.04
C THR A 23 6.12 4.09 14.65
N GLU A 24 6.91 5.07 14.17
CA GLU A 24 8.20 5.43 14.76
C GLU A 24 8.04 5.77 16.25
N GLU A 25 7.14 6.70 16.57
CA GLU A 25 6.85 7.13 17.95
C GLU A 25 6.43 5.95 18.84
N ALA A 26 5.57 5.05 18.32
CA ALA A 26 5.12 3.88 19.06
C ALA A 26 6.28 2.91 19.37
N PHE A 27 7.16 2.64 18.41
CA PHE A 27 8.33 1.79 18.65
C PHE A 27 9.35 2.46 19.59
N VAL A 28 9.58 3.77 19.47
CA VAL A 28 10.45 4.52 20.41
C VAL A 28 9.90 4.43 21.85
N GLN A 29 8.59 4.57 22.04
CA GLN A 29 7.96 4.40 23.37
C GLN A 29 8.13 2.99 23.94
N LEU A 30 8.26 1.99 23.10
CA LEU A 30 8.55 0.61 23.47
C LEU A 30 10.05 0.32 23.66
N GLY A 31 10.92 1.34 23.54
CA GLY A 31 12.37 1.24 23.72
C GLY A 31 13.15 0.88 22.47
N VAL A 32 12.52 0.88 21.28
CA VAL A 32 13.19 0.66 19.98
C VAL A 32 13.55 2.00 19.36
N ALA A 33 14.61 2.63 19.87
CA ALA A 33 14.98 3.99 19.49
C ALA A 33 15.51 4.13 18.04
N ASN A 34 15.99 3.04 17.45
CA ASN A 34 16.57 3.02 16.09
C ASN A 34 15.61 2.47 15.03
N PHE A 35 14.29 2.54 15.25
CA PHE A 35 13.30 1.98 14.32
C PHE A 35 13.42 2.56 12.91
N THR A 36 13.71 3.85 12.76
CA THR A 36 13.87 4.52 11.45
C THR A 36 15.02 3.98 10.60
N ASP A 37 16.03 3.38 11.22
CA ASP A 37 17.13 2.70 10.52
C ASP A 37 16.67 1.37 9.89
N LEU A 38 15.59 0.80 10.41
CA LEU A 38 15.01 -0.47 9.95
C LEU A 38 13.91 -0.25 8.92
N TYR A 39 13.08 0.79 9.11
CA TYR A 39 11.95 1.12 8.24
C TYR A 39 11.55 2.59 8.31
N ASN A 40 11.26 3.19 7.16
CA ASN A 40 10.62 4.49 7.00
C ASN A 40 9.92 4.56 5.63
N GLN A 41 9.25 5.67 5.31
CA GLN A 41 8.53 5.84 4.05
C GLN A 41 9.36 5.55 2.78
N HIS A 42 10.68 5.74 2.84
CA HIS A 42 11.58 5.66 1.69
C HIS A 42 12.53 4.47 1.72
N TYR A 43 12.53 3.73 2.83
CA TYR A 43 13.45 2.63 3.07
C TYR A 43 12.79 1.50 3.87
N ALA A 44 12.99 0.28 3.41
CA ALA A 44 12.69 -0.94 4.14
C ALA A 44 13.96 -1.81 4.18
N SER A 45 14.36 -2.26 5.37
CA SER A 45 15.41 -3.29 5.46
C SER A 45 14.91 -4.61 4.89
N SER A 46 15.81 -5.56 4.64
CA SER A 46 15.47 -6.86 4.06
C SER A 46 14.36 -7.59 4.84
N LEU A 47 14.33 -7.48 6.16
CA LEU A 47 13.29 -8.08 7.00
C LEU A 47 11.89 -7.55 6.64
N PHE A 48 11.75 -6.23 6.47
CA PHE A 48 10.47 -5.62 6.11
C PHE A 48 10.11 -5.88 4.65
N GLU A 49 11.09 -5.88 3.74
CA GLU A 49 10.85 -6.28 2.35
C GLU A 49 10.39 -7.72 2.21
N ASP A 50 10.97 -8.63 2.99
CA ASP A 50 10.57 -10.04 3.00
C ASP A 50 9.16 -10.23 3.56
N LEU A 51 8.77 -9.44 4.57
CA LEU A 51 7.39 -9.41 5.07
C LEU A 51 6.43 -8.82 4.02
N GLU A 52 6.79 -7.71 3.37
CA GLU A 52 5.97 -7.05 2.33
C GLU A 52 5.88 -7.86 1.01
N THR A 53 6.80 -8.78 0.79
CA THR A 53 6.74 -9.71 -0.37
C THR A 53 6.24 -11.10 0.01
N GLY A 54 5.80 -11.29 1.27
CA GLY A 54 5.26 -12.57 1.75
C GLY A 54 6.27 -13.71 1.83
N LYS A 55 7.58 -13.42 1.75
CA LYS A 55 8.64 -14.41 1.90
C LYS A 55 8.75 -14.93 3.31
N ILE A 56 8.35 -14.14 4.30
CA ILE A 56 8.27 -14.54 5.71
C ILE A 56 6.85 -14.30 6.24
N LEU A 57 6.44 -15.13 7.19
CA LEU A 57 5.17 -14.99 7.88
C LEU A 57 5.28 -14.01 9.06
N PRO A 58 4.16 -13.45 9.57
CA PRO A 58 4.18 -12.57 10.73
C PRO A 58 4.89 -13.15 11.96
N ALA A 59 4.77 -14.46 12.23
CA ALA A 59 5.43 -15.10 13.35
C ALA A 59 6.97 -15.07 13.26
N ASP A 60 7.50 -15.29 12.06
CA ASP A 60 8.94 -15.21 11.79
C ASP A 60 9.41 -13.76 11.86
N PHE A 61 8.63 -12.82 11.28
CA PHE A 61 8.90 -11.38 11.37
C PHE A 61 9.03 -10.92 12.83
N TYR A 62 8.09 -11.27 13.71
CA TYR A 62 8.16 -10.88 15.12
C TYR A 62 9.41 -11.42 15.82
N THR A 63 9.82 -12.64 15.46
CA THR A 63 11.01 -13.28 16.02
C THR A 63 12.29 -12.59 15.57
N GLU A 64 12.42 -12.34 14.27
CA GLU A 64 13.60 -11.68 13.70
C GLU A 64 13.65 -10.18 14.07
N PHE A 65 12.49 -9.50 14.12
CA PHE A 65 12.42 -8.13 14.57
C PHE A 65 13.00 -7.94 15.97
N ARG A 66 12.63 -8.80 16.93
CA ARG A 66 13.19 -8.75 18.31
C ARG A 66 14.71 -8.92 18.33
N LYS A 67 15.26 -9.77 17.46
CA LYS A 67 16.71 -9.96 17.36
C LYS A 67 17.42 -8.72 16.85
N ILE A 68 16.95 -8.15 15.73
CA ILE A 68 17.61 -7.00 15.11
C ILE A 68 17.42 -5.71 15.91
N ALA A 69 16.26 -5.55 16.56
CA ALA A 69 15.96 -4.41 17.41
C ALA A 69 16.50 -4.56 18.85
N ASN A 70 17.09 -5.72 19.17
CA ASN A 70 17.58 -6.06 20.51
C ASN A 70 16.56 -5.76 21.61
N THR A 71 15.35 -6.29 21.46
CA THR A 71 14.22 -6.01 22.35
C THR A 71 13.50 -7.30 22.76
N SER A 72 12.73 -7.24 23.85
CA SER A 72 11.90 -8.34 24.37
C SER A 72 10.40 -8.05 24.30
N ILE A 73 9.97 -7.03 23.53
CA ILE A 73 8.55 -6.68 23.39
C ILE A 73 7.75 -7.83 22.79
N THR A 74 6.47 -7.90 23.17
CA THR A 74 5.57 -8.98 22.74
C THR A 74 5.16 -8.84 21.27
N ASN A 75 4.63 -9.91 20.66
CA ASN A 75 4.06 -9.85 19.31
C ASN A 75 2.96 -8.80 19.22
N GLN A 76 2.08 -8.72 20.22
CA GLN A 76 1.00 -7.76 20.27
C GLN A 76 1.54 -6.31 20.27
N GLN A 77 2.58 -6.03 21.07
CA GLN A 77 3.20 -4.70 21.08
C GLN A 77 3.83 -4.34 19.73
N ILE A 78 4.49 -5.31 19.06
CA ILE A 78 5.03 -5.10 17.72
C ILE A 78 3.89 -4.82 16.72
N GLU A 79 2.83 -5.63 16.75
CA GLU A 79 1.66 -5.47 15.86
C GLU A 79 0.98 -4.12 16.04
N GLU A 80 0.71 -3.72 17.28
CA GLU A 80 0.09 -2.43 17.62
C GLU A 80 0.95 -1.25 17.17
N ALA A 81 2.27 -1.29 17.46
CA ALA A 81 3.19 -0.25 17.04
C ALA A 81 3.36 -0.20 15.52
N TRP A 82 3.43 -1.36 14.86
CA TRP A 82 3.54 -1.44 13.40
C TRP A 82 2.29 -0.90 12.70
N ASN A 83 1.10 -1.21 13.22
CA ASN A 83 -0.18 -0.75 12.68
C ASN A 83 -0.51 0.70 13.03
N ALA A 84 0.23 1.37 13.93
CA ALA A 84 -0.06 2.74 14.34
C ALA A 84 -0.04 3.77 13.19
N MET A 85 0.64 3.47 12.08
CA MET A 85 0.65 4.31 10.89
C MET A 85 -0.67 4.30 10.10
N LEU A 86 -1.49 3.24 10.24
CA LEU A 86 -2.75 3.12 9.52
C LEU A 86 -3.82 3.95 10.23
N LEU A 87 -4.35 4.94 9.54
CA LEU A 87 -5.35 5.83 10.11
C LEU A 87 -6.73 5.58 9.50
N ASP A 88 -7.49 6.64 9.30
CA ASP A 88 -8.84 6.62 8.76
C ASP A 88 -8.86 6.49 7.23
N ILE A 89 -9.98 6.00 6.73
CA ILE A 89 -10.29 5.93 5.31
C ILE A 89 -10.98 7.22 4.89
N PHE A 90 -10.84 7.60 3.62
CA PHE A 90 -11.58 8.70 3.01
C PHE A 90 -12.90 8.19 2.41
N PRO A 91 -14.06 8.28 3.10
CA PRO A 91 -15.31 7.71 2.61
C PRO A 91 -15.75 8.28 1.26
N GLU A 92 -15.54 9.58 1.03
CA GLU A 92 -15.91 10.27 -0.19
C GLU A 92 -15.14 9.74 -1.41
N SER A 93 -13.90 9.27 -1.19
CA SER A 93 -13.08 8.64 -2.23
C SER A 93 -13.67 7.32 -2.70
N LEU A 94 -14.39 6.61 -1.85
CA LEU A 94 -15.04 5.34 -2.21
C LEU A 94 -16.27 5.58 -3.10
N ASP A 95 -17.05 6.62 -2.84
CA ASP A 95 -18.18 7.02 -3.69
C ASP A 95 -17.69 7.51 -5.04
N TRP A 96 -16.62 8.29 -5.06
CA TRP A 96 -15.96 8.72 -6.30
C TRP A 96 -15.46 7.50 -7.10
N LEU A 97 -14.82 6.52 -6.43
CA LEU A 97 -14.34 5.29 -7.06
C LEU A 97 -15.46 4.50 -7.72
N GLN A 98 -16.65 4.43 -7.09
CA GLN A 98 -17.83 3.80 -7.70
C GLN A 98 -18.27 4.53 -8.98
N ASN A 99 -18.19 5.85 -9.01
CA ASN A 99 -18.61 6.64 -10.15
C ASN A 99 -17.71 6.44 -11.38
N ILE A 100 -16.39 6.31 -11.19
CA ILE A 100 -15.46 6.14 -12.31
C ILE A 100 -15.43 4.72 -12.91
N LYS A 101 -15.94 3.71 -12.18
CA LYS A 101 -16.05 2.32 -12.68
C LYS A 101 -16.84 2.17 -13.97
N SER A 102 -17.73 3.10 -14.27
CA SER A 102 -18.48 3.10 -15.54
C SER A 102 -17.64 3.50 -16.74
N ARG A 103 -16.49 4.15 -16.52
CA ARG A 103 -15.62 4.71 -17.56
C ARG A 103 -14.29 3.99 -17.69
N TYR A 104 -13.79 3.40 -16.61
CA TYR A 104 -12.48 2.78 -16.54
C TYR A 104 -12.52 1.40 -15.89
N ASN A 105 -11.63 0.52 -16.34
CA ASN A 105 -11.30 -0.70 -15.60
C ASN A 105 -10.38 -0.30 -14.43
N ILE A 106 -10.80 -0.55 -13.19
CA ILE A 106 -10.05 -0.11 -12.02
C ILE A 106 -9.46 -1.28 -11.24
N TYR A 107 -8.20 -1.09 -10.85
CA TYR A 107 -7.38 -2.05 -10.12
C TYR A 107 -6.74 -1.37 -8.92
N LEU A 108 -6.33 -2.16 -7.93
CA LEU A 108 -5.51 -1.71 -6.81
C LEU A 108 -4.14 -2.38 -6.85
N PHE A 109 -3.09 -1.65 -6.50
CA PHE A 109 -1.77 -2.22 -6.23
C PHE A 109 -1.12 -1.55 -5.02
N SER A 110 -1.09 -2.26 -3.88
CA SER A 110 -0.59 -1.77 -2.61
C SER A 110 0.63 -2.55 -2.14
N ASN A 111 1.69 -1.82 -1.74
CA ASN A 111 2.73 -2.38 -0.90
C ASN A 111 2.17 -2.52 0.51
N THR A 112 2.10 -3.76 0.99
CA THR A 112 1.55 -4.08 2.31
C THR A 112 2.04 -5.46 2.75
N ASN A 113 1.68 -5.83 3.96
CA ASN A 113 1.99 -7.13 4.54
C ASN A 113 0.74 -7.68 5.26
N GLN A 114 0.79 -8.95 5.67
CA GLN A 114 -0.37 -9.59 6.29
C GLN A 114 -0.85 -8.86 7.56
N ILE A 115 0.07 -8.31 8.37
CA ILE A 115 -0.27 -7.59 9.62
C ILE A 115 -1.07 -6.32 9.30
N HIS A 116 -0.57 -5.50 8.38
CA HIS A 116 -1.26 -4.29 7.92
C HIS A 116 -2.57 -4.60 7.20
N TYR A 117 -2.59 -5.64 6.37
CA TYR A 117 -3.79 -6.06 5.64
C TYR A 117 -4.93 -6.40 6.61
N ASP A 118 -4.66 -7.22 7.62
CA ASP A 118 -5.66 -7.63 8.63
C ASP A 118 -6.18 -6.41 9.43
N CYS A 119 -5.29 -5.47 9.77
CA CYS A 119 -5.66 -4.22 10.43
C CYS A 119 -6.52 -3.33 9.51
N PHE A 120 -6.07 -3.12 8.27
CA PHE A 120 -6.79 -2.31 7.28
C PHE A 120 -8.21 -2.83 7.03
N ILE A 121 -8.38 -4.13 6.87
CA ILE A 121 -9.72 -4.73 6.64
C ILE A 121 -10.64 -4.47 7.83
N LYS A 122 -10.14 -4.49 9.07
CA LYS A 122 -10.92 -4.15 10.26
C LYS A 122 -11.32 -2.66 10.25
N ILE A 123 -10.38 -1.75 9.97
CA ILE A 123 -10.63 -0.30 9.85
C ILE A 123 -11.69 -0.05 8.77
N PHE A 124 -11.53 -0.67 7.59
CA PHE A 124 -12.47 -0.54 6.48
C PHE A 124 -13.87 -1.04 6.85
N SER A 125 -13.99 -2.24 7.41
CA SER A 125 -15.29 -2.83 7.78
C SER A 125 -16.03 -2.00 8.83
N ALA A 126 -15.30 -1.39 9.76
CA ALA A 126 -15.88 -0.49 10.75
C ALA A 126 -16.38 0.83 10.13
N SER A 127 -15.69 1.33 9.09
CA SER A 127 -16.01 2.61 8.45
C SER A 127 -17.13 2.51 7.41
N VAL A 128 -17.32 1.37 6.76
CA VAL A 128 -18.15 1.22 5.53
C VAL A 128 -19.19 0.09 5.63
N ASN A 129 -19.78 -0.13 6.80
CA ASN A 129 -20.90 -1.06 7.02
C ASN A 129 -20.69 -2.46 6.40
N ASN A 130 -19.59 -3.12 6.75
CA ASN A 130 -19.26 -4.51 6.36
C ASN A 130 -19.17 -4.79 4.83
N LYS A 131 -18.92 -3.79 4.01
CA LYS A 131 -18.58 -4.01 2.60
C LYS A 131 -17.18 -4.61 2.48
N ASN A 132 -16.93 -5.36 1.41
CA ASN A 132 -15.59 -5.83 1.09
C ASN A 132 -14.88 -4.80 0.20
N PHE A 133 -13.74 -4.29 0.66
CA PHE A 133 -12.94 -3.29 -0.07
C PHE A 133 -12.54 -3.78 -1.48
N ASN A 134 -12.22 -5.06 -1.62
CA ASN A 134 -11.82 -5.62 -2.91
C ASN A 134 -12.90 -5.50 -3.98
N ASN A 135 -14.19 -5.40 -3.60
CA ASN A 135 -15.31 -5.28 -4.55
C ASN A 135 -15.34 -3.92 -5.29
N TYR A 136 -14.55 -2.95 -4.85
CA TYR A 136 -14.39 -1.69 -5.56
C TYR A 136 -13.54 -1.83 -6.83
N PHE A 137 -12.76 -2.89 -6.98
CA PHE A 137 -11.80 -3.13 -8.05
C PHE A 137 -12.15 -4.40 -8.83
N ILE A 138 -11.70 -4.47 -10.09
CA ILE A 138 -11.71 -5.73 -10.86
C ILE A 138 -10.78 -6.72 -10.16
N LYS A 139 -9.58 -6.26 -9.76
CA LYS A 139 -8.62 -7.01 -8.96
C LYS A 139 -7.85 -6.08 -8.04
N ALA A 140 -7.70 -6.49 -6.78
CA ALA A 140 -6.79 -5.86 -5.83
C ALA A 140 -5.53 -6.71 -5.71
N TYR A 141 -4.37 -6.08 -5.90
CA TYR A 141 -3.05 -6.68 -5.74
C TYR A 141 -2.41 -6.15 -4.45
N TYR A 142 -1.98 -7.06 -3.63
CA TYR A 142 -1.25 -6.79 -2.39
C TYR A 142 0.13 -7.43 -2.51
N SER A 143 1.19 -6.69 -2.24
CA SER A 143 2.56 -7.12 -2.48
C SER A 143 2.92 -8.45 -1.80
N HIS A 144 2.45 -8.67 -0.57
CA HIS A 144 2.71 -9.91 0.17
C HIS A 144 2.01 -11.14 -0.41
N ILE A 145 0.95 -10.96 -1.21
CA ILE A 145 0.27 -12.04 -1.95
C ILE A 145 0.89 -12.20 -3.34
N LEU A 146 1.22 -11.07 -3.99
CA LEU A 146 1.83 -11.05 -5.32
C LEU A 146 3.28 -11.60 -5.32
N GLY A 147 3.98 -11.52 -4.18
CA GLY A 147 5.41 -11.83 -4.07
C GLY A 147 6.33 -10.77 -4.66
N LEU A 148 5.79 -9.63 -5.08
CA LEU A 148 6.49 -8.52 -5.72
C LEU A 148 5.97 -7.20 -5.17
N ARG A 149 6.84 -6.18 -5.10
CA ARG A 149 6.47 -4.85 -4.56
C ARG A 149 6.93 -3.73 -5.46
N LYS A 150 6.28 -2.58 -5.35
CA LYS A 150 6.74 -1.30 -5.90
C LYS A 150 8.03 -0.87 -5.18
N PRO A 151 8.96 -0.17 -5.80
CA PRO A 151 8.90 0.39 -7.16
C PRO A 151 9.44 -0.55 -8.25
N TYR A 152 9.72 -1.81 -7.94
CA TYR A 152 10.35 -2.73 -8.89
C TYR A 152 9.48 -2.95 -10.13
N LYS A 153 10.06 -2.71 -11.30
CA LYS A 153 9.40 -2.78 -12.63
C LYS A 153 8.62 -4.07 -12.84
N GLU A 154 9.19 -5.19 -12.39
CA GLU A 154 8.63 -6.52 -12.53
C GLU A 154 7.24 -6.65 -11.88
N SER A 155 7.00 -5.90 -10.81
CA SER A 155 5.71 -5.92 -10.11
C SER A 155 4.57 -5.33 -10.96
N TYR A 156 4.84 -4.25 -11.69
CA TYR A 156 3.88 -3.66 -12.62
C TYR A 156 3.70 -4.53 -13.87
N GLN A 157 4.79 -5.04 -14.42
CA GLN A 157 4.76 -5.94 -15.58
C GLN A 157 3.93 -7.20 -15.29
N LYS A 158 4.05 -7.75 -14.08
CA LYS A 158 3.26 -8.90 -13.64
C LYS A 158 1.75 -8.62 -13.66
N ILE A 159 1.34 -7.43 -13.20
CA ILE A 159 -0.07 -7.02 -13.21
C ILE A 159 -0.56 -6.80 -14.65
N LEU A 160 0.24 -6.10 -15.48
CA LEU A 160 -0.11 -5.87 -16.88
C LEU A 160 -0.30 -7.19 -17.65
N GLU A 161 0.61 -8.14 -17.45
CA GLU A 161 0.55 -9.47 -18.07
C GLU A 161 -0.67 -10.27 -17.60
N GLU A 162 -0.88 -10.36 -16.28
CA GLU A 162 -1.97 -11.14 -15.69
C GLU A 162 -3.35 -10.64 -16.12
N GLN A 163 -3.50 -9.31 -16.23
CA GLN A 163 -4.77 -8.67 -16.61
C GLN A 163 -4.84 -8.34 -18.12
N GLN A 164 -3.81 -8.71 -18.89
CA GLN A 164 -3.71 -8.43 -20.34
C GLN A 164 -3.88 -6.93 -20.65
N LEU A 165 -3.28 -6.07 -19.81
CA LEU A 165 -3.38 -4.62 -19.98
C LEU A 165 -2.30 -4.07 -20.90
N VAL A 166 -2.67 -3.08 -21.72
CA VAL A 166 -1.73 -2.32 -22.52
C VAL A 166 -1.15 -1.19 -21.65
N ALA A 167 0.17 -1.19 -21.43
CA ALA A 167 0.82 -0.24 -20.54
C ALA A 167 0.51 1.22 -20.89
N SER A 168 0.57 1.59 -22.19
CA SER A 168 0.27 2.95 -22.67
C SER A 168 -1.20 3.38 -22.53
N GLU A 169 -2.12 2.44 -22.26
CA GLU A 169 -3.55 2.67 -21.99
C GLU A 169 -3.89 2.53 -20.49
N THR A 170 -2.86 2.36 -19.65
CA THR A 170 -3.02 2.14 -18.20
C THR A 170 -2.37 3.28 -17.42
N LEU A 171 -3.16 3.94 -16.57
CA LEU A 171 -2.71 5.00 -15.66
C LEU A 171 -2.42 4.40 -14.30
N PHE A 172 -1.25 4.68 -13.73
CA PHE A 172 -0.91 4.38 -12.35
C PHE A 172 -0.93 5.65 -11.51
N ILE A 173 -1.64 5.62 -10.36
CA ILE A 173 -1.81 6.75 -9.44
C ILE A 173 -1.27 6.36 -8.08
N ASP A 174 -0.30 7.12 -7.57
CA ASP A 174 0.41 6.83 -6.32
C ASP A 174 0.94 8.15 -5.71
N ASP A 175 1.07 8.23 -4.40
CA ASP A 175 1.59 9.39 -3.67
C ASP A 175 3.13 9.39 -3.55
N THR A 176 3.78 8.28 -3.87
CA THR A 176 5.22 8.07 -3.71
C THR A 176 5.96 8.17 -5.05
N LEU A 177 6.84 9.16 -5.18
CA LEU A 177 7.59 9.43 -6.42
C LEU A 177 8.36 8.21 -6.95
N LYS A 178 9.02 7.44 -6.08
CA LYS A 178 9.75 6.22 -6.47
C LYS A 178 8.85 5.20 -7.16
N ASN A 179 7.61 5.04 -6.69
CA ASN A 179 6.63 4.15 -7.29
C ASN A 179 6.19 4.64 -8.67
N ILE A 180 6.02 5.96 -8.82
CA ILE A 180 5.73 6.61 -10.10
C ILE A 180 6.86 6.37 -11.12
N GLU A 181 8.12 6.46 -10.69
CA GLU A 181 9.28 6.20 -11.53
C GLU A 181 9.33 4.74 -12.00
N GLY A 182 9.14 3.78 -11.07
CA GLY A 182 9.09 2.35 -11.42
C GLY A 182 7.94 2.00 -12.38
N ALA A 183 6.78 2.64 -12.22
CA ALA A 183 5.65 2.47 -13.14
C ALA A 183 5.96 3.02 -14.56
N LYS A 184 6.64 4.16 -14.65
CA LYS A 184 7.12 4.72 -15.94
C LYS A 184 8.09 3.78 -16.63
N GLU A 185 9.01 3.17 -15.89
CA GLU A 185 9.95 2.17 -16.44
C GLU A 185 9.23 0.94 -16.99
N ALA A 186 8.07 0.60 -16.43
CA ALA A 186 7.21 -0.46 -16.94
C ALA A 186 6.33 -0.02 -18.14
N GLY A 187 6.40 1.26 -18.54
CA GLY A 187 5.69 1.82 -19.69
C GLY A 187 4.28 2.35 -19.39
N LEU A 188 3.87 2.42 -18.11
CA LEU A 188 2.58 2.97 -17.73
C LEU A 188 2.55 4.50 -17.88
N GLN A 189 1.35 5.05 -18.12
CA GLN A 189 1.10 6.45 -17.82
C GLN A 189 1.01 6.62 -16.31
N THR A 190 1.42 7.76 -15.78
CA THR A 190 1.49 7.95 -14.32
C THR A 190 0.94 9.29 -13.88
N LEU A 191 0.37 9.31 -12.67
CA LEU A 191 -0.03 10.52 -11.98
C LEU A 191 0.50 10.47 -10.55
N HIS A 192 1.36 11.42 -10.20
CA HIS A 192 1.86 11.58 -8.83
C HIS A 192 0.84 12.40 -8.04
N LEU A 193 0.12 11.75 -7.11
CA LEU A 193 -0.90 12.39 -6.27
C LEU A 193 -0.22 13.01 -5.04
N ILE A 194 0.09 14.30 -5.13
CA ILE A 194 0.81 15.02 -4.08
C ILE A 194 -0.19 15.75 -3.18
N ALA A 195 -0.12 15.50 -1.86
CA ALA A 195 -0.92 16.22 -0.88
C ALA A 195 -0.76 17.77 -1.04
N PRO A 196 -1.81 18.57 -0.83
CA PRO A 196 -3.12 18.20 -0.27
C PRO A 196 -4.13 17.63 -1.28
N LYS A 197 -3.74 17.39 -2.54
CA LYS A 197 -4.64 16.81 -3.54
C LYS A 197 -5.03 15.39 -3.17
N THR A 198 -6.28 15.07 -3.43
CA THR A 198 -6.90 13.75 -3.27
C THR A 198 -7.41 13.23 -4.62
N VAL A 199 -7.90 12.01 -4.66
CA VAL A 199 -8.55 11.48 -5.86
C VAL A 199 -9.76 12.30 -6.31
N LEU A 200 -10.39 13.04 -5.39
CA LEU A 200 -11.54 13.90 -5.68
C LEU A 200 -11.19 15.11 -6.55
N ASP A 201 -9.91 15.49 -6.59
CA ASP A 201 -9.40 16.60 -7.40
C ASP A 201 -9.01 16.16 -8.83
N LEU A 202 -9.21 14.87 -9.14
CA LEU A 202 -8.83 14.31 -10.44
C LEU A 202 -9.97 14.42 -11.45
N GLU A 203 -9.68 15.02 -12.59
CA GLU A 203 -10.57 15.07 -13.75
C GLU A 203 -10.44 13.78 -14.59
N LEU A 204 -11.04 12.70 -14.09
CA LEU A 204 -11.04 11.37 -14.73
C LEU A 204 -12.41 11.00 -15.26
#